data_8a312f6f9452eebb173354e3af450c4a
#
_entry.id   8a312f6f9452eebb173354e3af450c4a
#
_cell.length_a   1.000
_cell.length_b   1.000
_cell.length_c   1.000
_cell.angle_alpha   90.00
_cell.angle_beta   90.00
_cell.angle_gamma   90.00
#
_symmetry.space_group_name_H-M   'P 1'
#
loop_
_entity.id
_entity.type
_entity.pdbx_description
1 polymer ?
#
loop_
_entity_poly.entity_id
_entity_poly.type
_entity_poly.pdbx_seq_one_letter_code
_entity_poly.pdbx_strand_id
1 'polypeptide(L)'
;VAEDIANVELRPTFVSLVDDTGTGQDVIDKLARHKVNTRYIQRVPDGMGTWLAVFNNEGDVVAAISKRPDTNPLTDLLAEKGDEIFKDCDGIAIELDLEKDTVKQVLYFAQKYHKKVYAAVSNMSIAMERRDFLQQIDCFVCNQQEAGILFSDEYDHMGPEEMCRTLAANVGSARIPCMVVTMGDKG
;
A
#
# COMPACT_ATOMS: atom_id res chain seq x y z
N VAL A 1 2.39 8.05 -4.02
CA VAL A 1 1.54 8.25 -2.82
C VAL A 1 2.16 9.29 -1.87
N ALA A 2 3.36 9.09 -1.28
CA ALA A 2 3.92 10.05 -0.31
C ALA A 2 4.12 11.45 -0.91
N GLU A 3 4.64 11.55 -2.14
CA GLU A 3 4.79 12.81 -2.87
C GLU A 3 3.41 13.45 -3.15
N ASP A 4 2.41 12.66 -3.53
CA ASP A 4 1.06 13.16 -3.84
C ASP A 4 0.38 13.72 -2.58
N ILE A 5 0.54 13.03 -1.45
CA ILE A 5 0.08 13.52 -0.14
C ILE A 5 0.76 14.84 0.21
N ALA A 6 2.07 14.98 -0.04
CA ALA A 6 2.79 16.22 0.20
C ALA A 6 2.36 17.35 -0.76
N ASN A 7 2.03 17.01 -2.01
CA ASN A 7 1.58 17.98 -3.02
C ASN A 7 0.21 18.59 -2.71
N VAL A 8 -0.62 17.92 -1.91
CA VAL A 8 -1.88 18.49 -1.38
C VAL A 8 -1.70 19.16 0.00
N GLU A 9 -0.48 19.62 0.29
CA GLU A 9 -0.09 20.40 1.48
C GLU A 9 -0.20 19.64 2.81
N LEU A 10 -0.32 18.32 2.78
CA LEU A 10 -0.20 17.48 3.96
C LEU A 10 1.27 17.22 4.32
N ARG A 11 1.53 16.65 5.49
CA ARG A 11 2.87 16.39 6.01
C ARG A 11 3.12 14.89 6.19
N PRO A 12 3.38 14.14 5.11
CA PRO A 12 3.60 12.71 5.22
C PRO A 12 4.94 12.40 5.89
N THR A 13 4.91 11.40 6.76
CA THR A 13 6.12 10.72 7.25
C THR A 13 6.21 9.38 6.55
N PHE A 14 7.31 9.14 5.84
CA PHE A 14 7.51 7.92 5.08
C PHE A 14 8.35 6.92 5.87
N VAL A 15 7.79 5.75 6.12
CA VAL A 15 8.46 4.63 6.81
C VAL A 15 8.77 3.57 5.78
N SER A 16 10.04 3.33 5.49
CA SER A 16 10.44 2.42 4.41
C SER A 16 11.91 2.02 4.53
N LEU A 17 12.36 1.19 3.58
CA LEU A 17 13.75 0.84 3.37
C LEU A 17 14.25 1.44 2.05
N VAL A 18 15.53 1.74 1.99
CA VAL A 18 16.28 1.98 0.75
C VAL A 18 17.60 1.24 0.82
N ASP A 19 18.25 1.03 -0.33
CA ASP A 19 19.59 0.48 -0.36
C ASP A 19 20.64 1.50 0.16
N ASP A 20 21.85 1.04 0.37
CA ASP A 20 22.99 1.85 0.83
C ASP A 20 23.79 2.46 -0.33
N THR A 21 23.25 2.42 -1.55
CA THR A 21 23.85 2.98 -2.77
C THR A 21 23.43 4.44 -3.01
N GLY A 22 23.97 5.04 -4.09
CA GLY A 22 23.55 6.37 -4.56
C GLY A 22 22.06 6.42 -4.93
N THR A 23 21.51 5.35 -5.48
CA THR A 23 20.07 5.27 -5.83
C THR A 23 19.18 5.40 -4.60
N GLY A 24 19.54 4.73 -3.48
CA GLY A 24 18.83 4.89 -2.21
C GLY A 24 18.90 6.32 -1.68
N GLN A 25 20.04 7.00 -1.84
CA GLN A 25 20.17 8.41 -1.47
C GLN A 25 19.30 9.31 -2.36
N ASP A 26 19.27 9.07 -3.67
CA ASP A 26 18.45 9.85 -4.61
C ASP A 26 16.95 9.76 -4.27
N VAL A 27 16.46 8.59 -3.81
CA VAL A 27 15.08 8.42 -3.34
C VAL A 27 14.80 9.29 -2.10
N ILE A 28 15.70 9.26 -1.10
CA ILE A 28 15.57 10.09 0.11
C ILE A 28 15.57 11.58 -0.26
N ASP A 29 16.49 12.01 -1.10
CA ASP A 29 16.62 13.41 -1.51
C ASP A 29 15.40 13.88 -2.31
N LYS A 30 14.86 13.03 -3.17
CA LYS A 30 13.63 13.31 -3.91
C LYS A 30 12.46 13.53 -2.96
N LEU A 31 12.23 12.61 -2.04
CA LEU A 31 11.16 12.71 -1.05
C LEU A 31 11.31 13.96 -0.16
N ALA A 32 12.53 14.25 0.28
CA ALA A 32 12.81 15.43 1.10
C ALA A 32 12.53 16.75 0.34
N ARG A 33 12.85 16.84 -0.97
CA ARG A 33 12.48 17.99 -1.81
C ARG A 33 10.97 18.20 -1.90
N HIS A 34 10.17 17.14 -1.83
CA HIS A 34 8.72 17.20 -1.76
C HIS A 34 8.19 17.39 -0.33
N LYS A 35 9.05 17.76 0.64
CA LYS A 35 8.67 18.00 2.04
C LYS A 35 8.11 16.76 2.76
N VAL A 36 8.43 15.57 2.29
CA VAL A 36 8.16 14.31 2.99
C VAL A 36 9.16 14.16 4.13
N ASN A 37 8.68 13.82 5.32
CA ASN A 37 9.56 13.46 6.43
C ASN A 37 10.16 12.07 6.19
N THR A 38 11.49 12.00 6.00
CA THR A 38 12.24 10.80 5.67
C THR A 38 12.98 10.19 6.86
N ARG A 39 12.72 10.67 8.08
CA ARG A 39 13.44 10.28 9.31
C ARG A 39 13.42 8.77 9.58
N TYR A 40 12.37 8.09 9.15
CA TYR A 40 12.17 6.65 9.37
C TYR A 40 12.41 5.81 8.11
N ILE A 41 13.17 6.33 7.16
CA ILE A 41 13.72 5.53 6.06
C ILE A 41 15.03 4.93 6.54
N GLN A 42 15.10 3.60 6.59
CA GLN A 42 16.33 2.90 6.92
C GLN A 42 17.13 2.56 5.67
N ARG A 43 18.44 2.67 5.76
CA ARG A 43 19.36 2.22 4.71
C ARG A 43 19.89 0.86 5.07
N VAL A 44 19.61 -0.12 4.22
CA VAL A 44 20.07 -1.50 4.42
C VAL A 44 20.62 -2.05 3.10
N PRO A 45 21.61 -2.95 3.12
CA PRO A 45 22.06 -3.61 1.90
C PRO A 45 20.88 -4.28 1.19
N ASP A 46 20.80 -4.13 -0.14
CA ASP A 46 19.69 -4.66 -0.95
C ASP A 46 18.27 -4.20 -0.49
N GLY A 47 18.16 -3.06 0.18
CA GLY A 47 16.91 -2.55 0.75
C GLY A 47 15.88 -2.05 -0.25
N MET A 48 16.20 -2.03 -1.55
CA MET A 48 15.29 -1.65 -2.62
C MET A 48 14.88 -2.85 -3.46
N GLY A 49 13.58 -2.91 -3.75
CA GLY A 49 13.05 -3.84 -4.74
C GLY A 49 13.39 -3.42 -6.16
N THR A 50 13.43 -4.39 -7.07
CA THR A 50 13.56 -4.14 -8.50
C THR A 50 12.39 -4.79 -9.21
N TRP A 51 11.75 -4.03 -10.07
CA TRP A 51 10.71 -4.51 -10.97
C TRP A 51 11.12 -4.18 -12.41
N LEU A 52 11.27 -5.22 -13.22
CA LEU A 52 11.56 -5.12 -14.64
C LEU A 52 10.36 -5.63 -15.42
N ALA A 53 9.82 -4.80 -16.30
CA ALA A 53 8.67 -5.17 -17.13
C ALA A 53 9.00 -5.07 -18.61
N VAL A 54 8.42 -6.00 -19.37
CA VAL A 54 8.41 -5.99 -20.84
C VAL A 54 7.01 -5.61 -21.28
N PHE A 55 6.92 -4.58 -22.13
CA PHE A 55 5.67 -4.07 -22.66
C PHE A 55 5.50 -4.47 -24.11
N ASN A 56 4.25 -4.71 -24.54
CA ASN A 56 3.89 -4.79 -25.94
C ASN A 56 3.78 -3.38 -26.58
N ASN A 57 3.43 -3.33 -27.86
CA ASN A 57 3.29 -2.07 -28.59
C ASN A 57 2.06 -1.24 -28.13
N GLU A 58 1.14 -1.85 -27.41
CA GLU A 58 -0.09 -1.22 -26.88
C GLU A 58 0.13 -0.67 -25.46
N GLY A 59 1.31 -0.93 -24.88
CA GLY A 59 1.66 -0.46 -23.54
C GLY A 59 1.29 -1.43 -22.41
N ASP A 60 0.82 -2.63 -22.74
CA ASP A 60 0.50 -3.66 -21.75
C ASP A 60 1.73 -4.42 -21.29
N VAL A 61 1.79 -4.78 -20.03
CA VAL A 61 2.86 -5.62 -19.48
C VAL A 61 2.62 -7.07 -19.89
N VAL A 62 3.49 -7.61 -20.74
CA VAL A 62 3.44 -9.01 -21.20
C VAL A 62 4.31 -9.96 -20.37
N ALA A 63 5.31 -9.44 -19.67
CA ALA A 63 6.15 -10.19 -18.75
C ALA A 63 6.76 -9.25 -17.72
N ALA A 64 6.99 -9.74 -16.50
CA ALA A 64 7.71 -8.98 -15.48
C ALA A 64 8.55 -9.90 -14.59
N ILE A 65 9.65 -9.35 -14.08
CA ILE A 65 10.49 -9.97 -13.06
C ILE A 65 10.54 -9.01 -11.87
N SER A 66 10.27 -9.54 -10.67
CA SER A 66 10.30 -8.77 -9.44
C SER A 66 11.30 -9.38 -8.46
N LYS A 67 12.23 -8.56 -7.95
CA LYS A 67 13.05 -8.85 -6.78
C LYS A 67 12.51 -8.03 -5.62
N ARG A 68 12.10 -8.67 -4.53
CA ARG A 68 11.67 -8.00 -3.30
C ARG A 68 12.83 -7.89 -2.32
N PRO A 69 12.96 -6.77 -1.58
CA PRO A 69 13.91 -6.68 -0.47
C PRO A 69 13.43 -7.51 0.72
N ASP A 70 14.34 -7.83 1.62
CA ASP A 70 13.98 -8.26 2.97
C ASP A 70 13.38 -7.08 3.73
N THR A 71 12.13 -7.19 4.15
CA THR A 71 11.41 -6.13 4.89
C THR A 71 11.37 -6.36 6.40
N ASN A 72 12.03 -7.38 6.93
CA ASN A 72 12.15 -7.61 8.38
C ASN A 72 12.70 -6.39 9.15
N PRO A 73 13.66 -5.60 8.61
CA PRO A 73 14.11 -4.40 9.31
C PRO A 73 12.99 -3.38 9.58
N LEU A 74 11.90 -3.37 8.78
CA LEU A 74 10.73 -2.54 9.09
C LEU A 74 9.99 -3.04 10.34
N THR A 75 9.89 -4.35 10.50
CA THR A 75 9.28 -4.96 11.69
C THR A 75 10.05 -4.55 12.95
N ASP A 76 11.38 -4.60 12.90
CA ASP A 76 12.26 -4.19 14.00
C ASP A 76 12.15 -2.70 14.31
N LEU A 77 12.13 -1.86 13.26
CA LEU A 77 11.92 -0.42 13.39
C LEU A 77 10.59 -0.10 14.08
N LEU A 78 9.50 -0.77 13.67
CA LEU A 78 8.19 -0.56 14.26
C LEU A 78 8.13 -1.05 15.71
N ALA A 79 8.81 -2.14 16.04
CA ALA A 79 8.92 -2.62 17.41
C ALA A 79 9.64 -1.61 18.31
N GLU A 80 10.68 -0.93 17.80
CA GLU A 80 11.46 0.05 18.56
C GLU A 80 10.81 1.44 18.58
N LYS A 81 10.29 1.92 17.43
CA LYS A 81 9.85 3.31 17.22
C LYS A 81 8.35 3.48 16.95
N GLY A 82 7.57 2.39 16.98
CA GLY A 82 6.16 2.44 16.60
C GLY A 82 5.35 3.45 17.40
N ASP A 83 5.57 3.54 18.72
CA ASP A 83 4.89 4.54 19.55
C ASP A 83 5.22 5.97 19.11
N GLU A 84 6.46 6.26 18.77
CA GLU A 84 6.89 7.57 18.29
C GLU A 84 6.30 7.90 16.91
N ILE A 85 6.22 6.90 16.02
CA ILE A 85 5.73 7.04 14.64
C ILE A 85 4.22 7.30 14.62
N PHE A 86 3.45 6.50 15.38
CA PHE A 86 1.99 6.45 15.21
C PHE A 86 1.21 7.33 16.18
N LYS A 87 1.80 7.74 17.31
CA LYS A 87 1.10 8.51 18.33
C LYS A 87 0.48 9.82 17.80
N ASP A 88 1.26 10.57 17.03
CA ASP A 88 0.92 11.92 16.61
C ASP A 88 0.50 12.01 15.13
N CYS A 89 0.37 10.88 14.40
CA CYS A 89 -0.15 10.91 13.04
C CYS A 89 -1.69 11.05 13.03
N ASP A 90 -2.24 11.60 11.94
CA ASP A 90 -3.69 11.75 11.75
C ASP A 90 -4.32 10.51 11.10
N GLY A 91 -3.55 9.80 10.28
CA GLY A 91 -3.97 8.60 9.58
C GLY A 91 -2.78 7.83 9.04
N ILE A 92 -3.01 6.62 8.58
CA ILE A 92 -2.00 5.68 8.12
C ILE A 92 -2.35 5.24 6.71
N ALA A 93 -1.43 5.40 5.77
CA ALA A 93 -1.49 4.76 4.46
C ALA A 93 -0.49 3.61 4.41
N ILE A 94 -0.95 2.41 4.07
CA ILE A 94 -0.13 1.20 4.08
C ILE A 94 -0.25 0.42 2.78
N GLU A 95 0.86 -0.18 2.34
CA GLU A 95 0.90 -1.23 1.34
C GLU A 95 0.79 -2.59 2.03
N LEU A 96 -0.19 -3.42 1.64
CA LEU A 96 -0.43 -4.72 2.27
C LEU A 96 0.53 -5.82 1.84
N ASP A 97 1.37 -5.57 0.86
CA ASP A 97 2.38 -6.52 0.37
C ASP A 97 3.57 -6.70 1.33
N LEU A 98 3.61 -5.95 2.42
CA LEU A 98 4.60 -6.08 3.48
C LEU A 98 4.50 -7.43 4.22
N GLU A 99 5.52 -7.79 4.96
CA GLU A 99 5.50 -8.97 5.80
C GLU A 99 4.32 -8.96 6.79
N LYS A 100 3.75 -10.15 7.04
CA LYS A 100 2.55 -10.29 7.89
C LYS A 100 2.70 -9.64 9.27
N ASP A 101 3.87 -9.77 9.86
CA ASP A 101 4.13 -9.24 11.20
C ASP A 101 4.29 -7.72 11.19
N THR A 102 4.83 -7.15 10.12
CA THR A 102 4.85 -5.70 9.90
C THR A 102 3.43 -5.13 9.82
N VAL A 103 2.56 -5.76 9.01
CA VAL A 103 1.15 -5.34 8.89
C VAL A 103 0.43 -5.43 10.23
N LYS A 104 0.61 -6.54 10.98
CA LYS A 104 0.02 -6.68 12.32
C LYS A 104 0.47 -5.59 13.29
N GLN A 105 1.75 -5.22 13.27
CA GLN A 105 2.25 -4.13 14.12
C GLN A 105 1.61 -2.80 13.75
N VAL A 106 1.50 -2.48 12.46
CA VAL A 106 0.82 -1.26 12.00
C VAL A 106 -0.63 -1.24 12.48
N LEU A 107 -1.38 -2.33 12.32
CA LEU A 107 -2.76 -2.44 12.78
C LEU A 107 -2.88 -2.35 14.31
N TYR A 108 -1.93 -2.94 15.05
CA TYR A 108 -1.86 -2.81 16.49
C TYR A 108 -1.69 -1.34 16.92
N PHE A 109 -0.76 -0.59 16.31
CA PHE A 109 -0.57 0.83 16.63
C PHE A 109 -1.75 1.70 16.17
N ALA A 110 -2.36 1.37 15.02
CA ALA A 110 -3.56 2.04 14.55
C ALA A 110 -4.70 1.91 15.59
N GLN A 111 -4.93 0.71 16.11
CA GLN A 111 -5.91 0.47 17.15
C GLN A 111 -5.54 1.17 18.47
N LYS A 112 -4.26 1.06 18.90
CA LYS A 112 -3.76 1.67 20.12
C LYS A 112 -3.96 3.19 20.16
N TYR A 113 -3.77 3.86 19.03
CA TYR A 113 -3.85 5.31 18.90
C TYR A 113 -5.10 5.81 18.18
N HIS A 114 -6.07 4.91 17.90
CA HIS A 114 -7.34 5.22 17.21
C HIS A 114 -7.12 5.93 15.87
N LYS A 115 -6.18 5.43 15.06
CA LYS A 115 -5.85 6.00 13.75
C LYS A 115 -6.57 5.25 12.64
N LYS A 116 -7.05 5.99 11.64
CA LYS A 116 -7.63 5.40 10.44
C LYS A 116 -6.54 4.81 9.54
N VAL A 117 -6.85 3.65 8.95
CA VAL A 117 -5.95 2.93 8.06
C VAL A 117 -6.53 2.90 6.64
N TYR A 118 -5.75 3.40 5.71
CA TYR A 118 -6.02 3.36 4.27
C TYR A 118 -5.01 2.42 3.62
N ALA A 119 -5.47 1.38 2.96
CA ALA A 119 -4.59 0.36 2.43
C ALA A 119 -4.75 0.18 0.92
N ALA A 120 -3.63 -0.01 0.26
CA ALA A 120 -3.55 -0.48 -1.11
C ALA A 120 -2.82 -1.83 -1.17
N VAL A 121 -2.88 -2.49 -2.30
CA VAL A 121 -2.19 -3.74 -2.55
C VAL A 121 -1.69 -3.77 -3.99
N SER A 122 -0.44 -4.17 -4.17
CA SER A 122 0.15 -4.37 -5.50
C SER A 122 0.17 -5.86 -5.90
N ASN A 123 -0.04 -6.77 -4.96
CA ASN A 123 -0.10 -8.21 -5.20
C ASN A 123 -1.30 -8.85 -4.50
N MET A 124 -2.37 -9.06 -5.26
CA MET A 124 -3.62 -9.62 -4.73
C MET A 124 -3.48 -11.04 -4.15
N SER A 125 -2.51 -11.84 -4.60
CA SER A 125 -2.27 -13.15 -3.97
C SER A 125 -1.96 -13.02 -2.48
N ILE A 126 -1.20 -12.00 -2.11
CA ILE A 126 -0.87 -11.70 -0.71
C ILE A 126 -2.12 -11.20 0.05
N ALA A 127 -2.91 -10.32 -0.55
CA ALA A 127 -4.14 -9.82 0.06
C ALA A 127 -5.17 -10.93 0.29
N MET A 128 -5.26 -11.89 -0.62
CA MET A 128 -6.13 -13.06 -0.51
C MET A 128 -5.79 -13.93 0.70
N GLU A 129 -4.52 -14.08 1.02
CA GLU A 129 -4.05 -14.83 2.20
C GLU A 129 -4.31 -14.06 3.51
N ARG A 130 -4.65 -12.78 3.43
CA ARG A 130 -4.74 -11.84 4.55
C ARG A 130 -6.10 -11.13 4.62
N ARG A 131 -7.16 -11.81 4.21
CA ARG A 131 -8.52 -11.24 4.22
C ARG A 131 -8.96 -10.75 5.60
N ASP A 132 -8.43 -11.34 6.67
CA ASP A 132 -8.66 -10.93 8.06
C ASP A 132 -8.18 -9.50 8.35
N PHE A 133 -7.17 -9.01 7.62
CA PHE A 133 -6.70 -7.63 7.76
C PHE A 133 -7.65 -6.63 7.11
N LEU A 134 -8.30 -7.00 6.00
CA LEU A 134 -9.23 -6.10 5.30
C LEU A 134 -10.39 -5.63 6.18
N GLN A 135 -10.79 -6.43 7.16
CA GLN A 135 -11.84 -6.07 8.11
C GLN A 135 -11.38 -5.05 9.18
N GLN A 136 -10.06 -4.86 9.33
CA GLN A 136 -9.45 -3.95 10.28
C GLN A 136 -8.97 -2.65 9.64
N ILE A 137 -9.21 -2.48 8.33
CA ILE A 137 -8.81 -1.34 7.52
C ILE A 137 -10.03 -0.46 7.29
N ASP A 138 -9.90 0.86 7.47
CA ASP A 138 -11.01 1.79 7.27
C ASP A 138 -11.36 1.97 5.79
N CYS A 139 -10.35 1.93 4.90
CA CYS A 139 -10.57 2.02 3.46
C CYS A 139 -9.53 1.20 2.69
N PHE A 140 -10.01 0.28 1.87
CA PHE A 140 -9.20 -0.53 0.96
C PHE A 140 -9.31 -0.01 -0.47
N VAL A 141 -8.17 0.21 -1.13
CA VAL A 141 -8.09 0.74 -2.50
C VAL A 141 -7.50 -0.31 -3.42
N CYS A 142 -8.16 -0.61 -4.51
CA CYS A 142 -7.68 -1.53 -5.55
C CYS A 142 -8.22 -1.14 -6.92
N ASN A 143 -7.78 -1.82 -7.98
CA ASN A 143 -8.36 -1.68 -9.32
C ASN A 143 -9.45 -2.75 -9.59
N GLN A 144 -10.09 -2.67 -10.78
CA GLN A 144 -11.16 -3.60 -11.18
C GLN A 144 -10.70 -5.07 -11.18
N GLN A 145 -9.51 -5.35 -11.72
CA GLN A 145 -8.96 -6.71 -11.80
C GLN A 145 -8.66 -7.26 -10.40
N GLU A 146 -8.08 -6.45 -9.54
CA GLU A 146 -7.81 -6.80 -8.14
C GLU A 146 -9.09 -7.07 -7.36
N ALA A 147 -10.14 -6.28 -7.57
CA ALA A 147 -11.46 -6.52 -7.01
C ALA A 147 -12.03 -7.86 -7.50
N GLY A 148 -11.88 -8.16 -8.80
CA GLY A 148 -12.28 -9.44 -9.40
C GLY A 148 -11.58 -10.63 -8.76
N ILE A 149 -10.28 -10.55 -8.56
CA ILE A 149 -9.51 -11.59 -7.86
C ILE A 149 -10.00 -11.75 -6.41
N LEU A 150 -10.24 -10.64 -5.69
CA LEU A 150 -10.66 -10.65 -4.29
C LEU A 150 -12.02 -11.38 -4.10
N PHE A 151 -12.96 -11.17 -5.00
CA PHE A 151 -14.31 -11.70 -4.89
C PHE A 151 -14.59 -12.91 -5.82
N SER A 152 -13.59 -13.31 -6.62
CA SER A 152 -13.71 -14.38 -7.63
C SER A 152 -14.84 -14.09 -8.64
N ASP A 153 -14.85 -12.87 -9.14
CA ASP A 153 -15.86 -12.32 -10.05
C ASP A 153 -15.19 -11.51 -11.18
N GLU A 154 -15.92 -11.16 -12.24
CA GLU A 154 -15.40 -10.41 -13.38
C GLU A 154 -16.05 -9.02 -13.44
N TYR A 155 -15.26 -7.97 -13.27
CA TYR A 155 -15.72 -6.59 -13.27
C TYR A 155 -15.24 -5.77 -14.47
N ASP A 156 -14.36 -6.30 -15.32
CA ASP A 156 -13.67 -5.55 -16.38
C ASP A 156 -14.60 -4.93 -17.40
N HIS A 157 -15.79 -5.53 -17.60
CA HIS A 157 -16.77 -5.07 -18.58
C HIS A 157 -17.89 -4.21 -17.98
N MET A 158 -17.89 -4.03 -16.66
CA MET A 158 -18.94 -3.28 -15.96
C MET A 158 -18.67 -1.79 -16.00
N GLY A 159 -19.75 -1.01 -16.16
CA GLY A 159 -19.71 0.43 -15.92
C GLY A 159 -19.69 0.75 -14.42
N PRO A 160 -19.35 2.00 -14.03
CA PRO A 160 -19.19 2.37 -12.61
C PRO A 160 -20.42 2.08 -11.75
N GLU A 161 -21.63 2.40 -12.23
CA GLU A 161 -22.87 2.19 -11.47
C GLU A 161 -23.20 0.70 -11.27
N GLU A 162 -23.00 -0.12 -12.30
CA GLU A 162 -23.23 -1.54 -12.25
C GLU A 162 -22.23 -2.22 -11.30
N MET A 163 -20.96 -1.86 -11.42
CA MET A 163 -19.91 -2.34 -10.57
C MET A 163 -20.15 -1.99 -9.09
N CYS A 164 -20.53 -0.75 -8.78
CA CYS A 164 -20.88 -0.35 -7.42
C CYS A 164 -22.02 -1.21 -6.84
N ARG A 165 -23.06 -1.48 -7.62
CA ARG A 165 -24.18 -2.31 -7.18
C ARG A 165 -23.77 -3.76 -6.91
N THR A 166 -22.98 -4.33 -7.82
CA THR A 166 -22.52 -5.73 -7.70
C THR A 166 -21.54 -5.87 -6.52
N LEU A 167 -20.59 -4.96 -6.38
CA LEU A 167 -19.61 -4.98 -5.30
C LEU A 167 -20.21 -4.75 -3.91
N ALA A 168 -21.27 -3.95 -3.80
CA ALA A 168 -21.84 -3.61 -2.49
C ALA A 168 -22.22 -4.85 -1.65
N ALA A 169 -22.78 -5.87 -2.29
CA ALA A 169 -23.13 -7.13 -1.62
C ALA A 169 -21.88 -7.90 -1.17
N ASN A 170 -20.85 -7.97 -2.02
CA ASN A 170 -19.60 -8.68 -1.75
C ASN A 170 -18.80 -7.97 -0.63
N VAL A 171 -18.68 -6.65 -0.70
CA VAL A 171 -18.01 -5.82 0.31
C VAL A 171 -18.70 -5.95 1.68
N GLY A 172 -20.04 -5.90 1.70
CA GLY A 172 -20.83 -6.11 2.91
C GLY A 172 -20.66 -7.50 3.51
N SER A 173 -20.67 -8.54 2.69
CA SER A 173 -20.47 -9.94 3.11
C SER A 173 -19.05 -10.16 3.65
N ALA A 174 -18.06 -9.53 3.05
CA ALA A 174 -16.66 -9.57 3.49
C ALA A 174 -16.38 -8.69 4.73
N ARG A 175 -17.36 -7.87 5.16
CA ARG A 175 -17.23 -6.91 6.26
C ARG A 175 -16.06 -5.93 6.07
N ILE A 176 -15.81 -5.51 4.83
CA ILE A 176 -14.85 -4.46 4.51
C ILE A 176 -15.55 -3.12 4.75
N PRO A 177 -15.03 -2.24 5.63
CA PRO A 177 -15.72 -1.01 6.00
C PRO A 177 -15.94 -0.04 4.84
N CYS A 178 -14.93 0.12 3.99
CA CYS A 178 -14.98 0.94 2.78
C CYS A 178 -14.05 0.34 1.72
N MET A 179 -14.49 0.37 0.47
CA MET A 179 -13.68 -0.05 -0.67
C MET A 179 -13.76 1.02 -1.77
N VAL A 180 -12.60 1.38 -2.31
CA VAL A 180 -12.49 2.26 -3.48
C VAL A 180 -11.89 1.43 -4.61
N VAL A 181 -12.57 1.41 -5.75
CA VAL A 181 -12.10 0.70 -6.94
C VAL A 181 -11.80 1.72 -8.04
N THR A 182 -10.54 1.76 -8.46
CA THR A 182 -10.10 2.62 -9.57
C THR A 182 -10.39 1.95 -10.90
N MET A 183 -10.84 2.73 -11.88
CA MET A 183 -11.27 2.25 -13.20
C MET A 183 -10.45 2.88 -14.35
N GLY A 184 -9.17 3.17 -14.11
CA GLY A 184 -8.28 3.77 -15.10
C GLY A 184 -8.78 5.15 -15.56
N ASP A 185 -9.01 5.29 -16.85
CA ASP A 185 -9.50 6.54 -17.47
C ASP A 185 -10.97 6.88 -17.14
N LYS A 186 -11.68 5.98 -16.53
CA LYS A 186 -13.10 6.18 -16.12
C LYS A 186 -13.25 6.65 -14.68
N GLY A 187 -12.15 6.77 -13.93
CA GLY A 187 -12.13 7.27 -12.55
C GLY A 187 -11.69 6.29 -11.47
#